data_00d3db66e0d4a01b36ede65bdbef5e56
#
_entry.id   00d3db66e0d4a01b36ede65bdbef5e56
#
_cell.length_a   1.000
_cell.length_b   1.000
_cell.length_c   1.000
_cell.angle_alpha   90.00
_cell.angle_beta   90.00
_cell.angle_gamma   90.00
#
_symmetry.space_group_name_H-M   'P 1'
#
loop_
_entity.id
_entity.type
_entity.pdbx_description
1 polymer ?
#
loop_
_entity_poly.entity_id
_entity_poly.type
_entity_poly.pdbx_seq_one_letter_code
_entity_poly.pdbx_strand_id
1 'polypeptide(L)'
;KAREKHFIDGYQMDLWRDYPMEMLVPDSYPDIAAKLKRLITPHPAKQWTDELVLERGGWGGLKPTYIHCVGQTYRKSSDLMVGPARGPDWTFIELDIPRDGMLTHPDLVATTLNSLG
;
A
#
# COMPACT_ATOMS: atom_id res chain seq x y z
N LYS A 1 -16.14 -8.84 10.67
CA LYS A 1 -16.10 -8.70 12.16
C LYS A 1 -14.80 -8.05 12.67
N ALA A 2 -13.59 -8.47 12.26
CA ALA A 2 -12.35 -7.89 12.81
C ALA A 2 -12.14 -6.39 12.44
N ARG A 3 -12.72 -5.92 11.34
CA ARG A 3 -12.59 -4.53 10.85
C ARG A 3 -13.72 -3.60 11.29
N GLU A 4 -14.84 -4.14 11.74
CA GLU A 4 -16.04 -3.37 12.13
C GLU A 4 -15.78 -2.41 13.29
N LYS A 5 -14.82 -2.73 14.17
CA LYS A 5 -14.41 -1.87 15.28
C LYS A 5 -13.76 -0.53 14.83
N HIS A 6 -13.31 -0.46 13.58
CA HIS A 6 -12.71 0.74 13.02
C HIS A 6 -13.71 1.60 12.24
N PHE A 7 -14.97 1.17 12.17
CA PHE A 7 -15.99 1.93 11.46
C PHE A 7 -16.44 3.15 12.28
N ILE A 8 -16.61 4.26 11.57
CA ILE A 8 -17.18 5.50 12.09
C ILE A 8 -18.53 5.68 11.38
N ASP A 9 -19.59 5.83 12.15
CA ASP A 9 -20.96 6.06 11.64
C ASP A 9 -21.43 5.04 10.61
N GLY A 10 -20.82 3.84 10.58
CA GLY A 10 -21.20 2.73 9.72
C GLY A 10 -20.77 2.85 8.25
N TYR A 11 -20.24 4.00 7.80
CA TYR A 11 -19.85 4.23 6.41
C TYR A 11 -18.40 4.70 6.19
N GLN A 12 -17.69 5.04 7.25
CA GLN A 12 -16.27 5.36 7.20
C GLN A 12 -15.47 4.35 8.01
N MET A 13 -14.23 4.13 7.62
CA MET A 13 -13.28 3.30 8.35
C MET A 13 -11.98 4.09 8.60
N ASP A 14 -11.67 4.30 9.88
CA ASP A 14 -10.43 4.91 10.31
C ASP A 14 -9.50 3.86 10.91
N LEU A 15 -8.58 3.37 10.08
CA LEU A 15 -7.55 2.43 10.54
C LEU A 15 -6.46 3.13 11.33
N TRP A 16 -6.17 4.39 11.01
CA TRP A 16 -5.01 5.09 11.53
C TRP A 16 -5.23 5.69 12.91
N ARG A 17 -6.46 5.70 13.38
CA ARG A 17 -6.77 6.00 14.77
C ARG A 17 -6.15 4.97 15.73
N ASP A 18 -6.13 3.70 15.33
CA ASP A 18 -5.77 2.57 16.19
C ASP A 18 -4.42 1.93 15.81
N TYR A 19 -3.83 2.31 14.68
CA TYR A 19 -2.55 1.78 14.21
C TYR A 19 -1.45 2.84 14.24
N PRO A 20 -0.24 2.46 14.64
CA PRO A 20 0.88 3.39 14.68
C PRO A 20 1.31 3.82 13.28
N MET A 21 1.68 5.08 13.13
CA MET A 21 2.10 5.67 11.85
C MET A 21 3.38 5.03 11.31
N GLU A 22 4.18 4.44 12.17
CA GLU A 22 5.43 3.72 11.86
C GLU A 22 5.20 2.50 10.94
N MET A 23 3.96 2.02 10.85
CA MET A 23 3.57 0.99 9.87
C MET A 23 3.64 1.49 8.42
N LEU A 24 3.55 2.79 8.20
CA LEU A 24 3.62 3.44 6.88
C LEU A 24 4.96 4.12 6.68
N VAL A 25 5.35 4.95 7.64
CA VAL A 25 6.56 5.75 7.61
C VAL A 25 7.36 5.50 8.89
N PRO A 26 8.60 4.98 8.80
CA PRO A 26 9.43 4.73 9.98
C PRO A 26 9.76 6.02 10.76
N ASP A 27 10.10 5.87 12.06
CA ASP A 27 10.49 6.96 12.96
C ASP A 27 11.71 7.76 12.48
N SER A 28 12.50 7.19 11.59
CA SER A 28 13.63 7.90 10.94
C SER A 28 13.19 9.05 10.04
N TYR A 29 11.87 9.18 9.74
CA TYR A 29 11.29 10.25 8.91
C TYR A 29 10.19 11.01 9.67
N PRO A 30 10.49 11.68 10.80
CA PRO A 30 9.48 12.26 11.68
C PRO A 30 8.64 13.36 11.02
N ASP A 31 9.23 14.19 10.17
CA ASP A 31 8.52 15.26 9.47
C ASP A 31 7.52 14.70 8.43
N ILE A 32 7.92 13.62 7.75
CA ILE A 32 7.06 12.93 6.78
C ILE A 32 5.90 12.25 7.51
N ALA A 33 6.18 11.57 8.61
CA ALA A 33 5.16 10.94 9.45
C ALA A 33 4.14 11.97 9.98
N ALA A 34 4.61 13.12 10.46
CA ALA A 34 3.76 14.22 10.93
C ALA A 34 2.91 14.81 9.78
N LYS A 35 3.49 14.97 8.59
CA LYS A 35 2.76 15.41 7.39
C LYS A 35 1.68 14.41 6.99
N LEU A 36 2.02 13.12 6.94
CA LEU A 36 1.08 12.06 6.59
C LEU A 36 -0.08 11.99 7.57
N LYS A 37 0.20 12.02 8.88
CA LYS A 37 -0.82 12.00 9.93
C LYS A 37 -1.83 13.14 9.79
N ARG A 38 -1.41 14.30 9.29
CA ARG A 38 -2.29 15.46 9.06
C ARG A 38 -3.13 15.32 7.80
N LEU A 39 -2.63 14.61 6.79
CA LEU A 39 -3.27 14.49 5.47
C LEU A 39 -4.14 13.25 5.34
N ILE A 40 -3.88 12.21 6.13
CA ILE A 40 -4.63 10.96 6.04
C ILE A 40 -6.06 11.16 6.54
N THR A 41 -7.01 10.60 5.81
CA THR A 41 -8.43 10.68 6.13
C THR A 41 -9.03 9.28 6.23
N PRO A 42 -10.17 9.12 6.92
CA PRO A 42 -10.89 7.85 6.93
C PRO A 42 -11.28 7.41 5.51
N HIS A 43 -11.25 6.11 5.28
CA HIS A 43 -11.68 5.50 4.02
C HIS A 43 -13.19 5.24 4.01
N PRO A 44 -13.86 5.26 2.84
CA PRO A 44 -15.20 4.70 2.73
C PRO A 44 -15.21 3.23 3.17
N ALA A 45 -16.13 2.87 4.07
CA ALA A 45 -16.23 1.49 4.59
C ALA A 45 -16.49 0.46 3.48
N LYS A 46 -17.19 0.85 2.44
CA LYS A 46 -17.48 0.01 1.27
C LYS A 46 -16.26 -0.52 0.54
N GLN A 47 -15.15 0.20 0.53
CA GLN A 47 -13.87 -0.32 0.00
C GLN A 47 -13.42 -1.64 0.66
N TRP A 48 -13.90 -1.92 1.87
CA TRP A 48 -13.50 -3.05 2.68
C TRP A 48 -14.57 -4.13 2.78
N THR A 49 -15.78 -3.82 2.36
CA THR A 49 -16.95 -4.72 2.47
C THR A 49 -17.49 -5.16 1.12
N ASP A 50 -17.40 -4.32 0.11
CA ASP A 50 -17.92 -4.64 -1.22
C ASP A 50 -16.98 -5.61 -1.94
N GLU A 51 -17.57 -6.52 -2.69
CA GLU A 51 -16.83 -7.44 -3.55
C GLU A 51 -16.31 -6.71 -4.78
N LEU A 52 -15.03 -6.85 -5.07
CA LEU A 52 -14.44 -6.34 -6.31
C LEU A 52 -14.68 -7.37 -7.42
N VAL A 53 -15.54 -7.04 -8.36
CA VAL A 53 -15.77 -7.85 -9.57
C VAL A 53 -14.92 -7.29 -10.70
N LEU A 54 -13.94 -8.08 -11.15
CA LEU A 54 -13.05 -7.71 -12.25
C LEU A 54 -13.38 -8.53 -13.50
N GLU A 55 -13.64 -7.82 -14.59
CA GLU A 55 -13.81 -8.45 -15.90
C GLU A 55 -12.45 -8.82 -16.52
N ARG A 56 -12.46 -9.78 -17.46
CA ARG A 56 -11.30 -10.15 -18.28
C ARG A 56 -10.03 -10.51 -17.48
N GLY A 57 -10.18 -11.16 -16.34
CA GLY A 57 -9.04 -11.57 -15.50
C GLY A 57 -8.38 -10.45 -14.72
N GLY A 58 -8.99 -9.26 -14.69
CA GLY A 58 -8.55 -8.14 -13.84
C GLY A 58 -7.57 -7.17 -14.50
N TRP A 59 -6.62 -7.64 -15.28
CA TRP A 59 -5.56 -6.80 -15.87
C TRP A 59 -5.83 -6.40 -17.32
N GLY A 60 -6.92 -6.88 -17.91
CA GLY A 60 -7.28 -6.55 -19.30
C GLY A 60 -6.24 -6.94 -20.35
N GLY A 61 -5.39 -7.92 -20.06
CA GLY A 61 -4.27 -8.35 -20.92
C GLY A 61 -2.97 -7.56 -20.72
N LEU A 62 -2.95 -6.59 -19.81
CA LEU A 62 -1.73 -5.85 -19.46
C LEU A 62 -0.85 -6.71 -18.54
N LYS A 63 0.47 -6.60 -18.71
CA LYS A 63 1.42 -7.25 -17.80
C LYS A 63 1.54 -6.42 -16.52
N PRO A 64 1.16 -6.95 -15.35
CA PRO A 64 1.28 -6.21 -14.10
C PRO A 64 2.72 -6.12 -13.62
N THR A 65 3.02 -5.03 -12.92
CA THR A 65 4.28 -4.85 -12.19
C THR A 65 4.01 -4.75 -10.70
N TYR A 66 4.73 -5.54 -9.90
CA TYR A 66 4.70 -5.45 -8.45
C TYR A 66 6.00 -4.86 -7.91
N ILE A 67 5.91 -3.69 -7.30
CA ILE A 67 7.05 -3.05 -6.61
C ILE A 67 6.95 -3.40 -5.13
N HIS A 68 7.89 -4.22 -4.65
CA HIS A 68 7.95 -4.67 -3.26
C HIS A 68 8.91 -3.80 -2.45
N CYS A 69 8.37 -2.99 -1.54
CA CYS A 69 9.15 -2.18 -0.62
C CYS A 69 9.58 -3.02 0.59
N VAL A 70 10.87 -3.32 0.73
CA VAL A 70 11.40 -4.21 1.77
C VAL A 70 11.96 -3.49 3.00
N GLY A 71 12.22 -2.19 2.91
CA GLY A 71 12.74 -1.34 4.00
C GLY A 71 11.69 -0.95 5.04
N GLN A 72 10.76 -1.86 5.38
CA GLN A 72 9.69 -1.63 6.35
C GLN A 72 9.63 -2.76 7.39
N THR A 73 9.24 -2.41 8.62
CA THR A 73 9.11 -3.38 9.72
C THR A 73 7.85 -4.25 9.61
N TYR A 74 6.75 -3.70 9.08
CA TYR A 74 5.49 -4.42 8.92
C TYR A 74 5.25 -4.84 7.47
N ARG A 75 5.60 -6.08 7.15
CA ARG A 75 5.50 -6.64 5.79
C ARG A 75 4.43 -7.72 5.61
N LYS A 76 3.73 -8.11 6.67
CA LYS A 76 2.82 -9.25 6.66
C LYS A 76 1.80 -9.24 5.50
N SER A 77 1.25 -8.07 5.14
CA SER A 77 0.29 -7.97 4.05
C SER A 77 0.94 -7.92 2.67
N SER A 78 2.11 -7.25 2.55
CA SER A 78 2.85 -7.17 1.28
C SER A 78 3.53 -8.48 0.92
N ASP A 79 4.06 -9.21 1.90
CA ASP A 79 4.73 -10.49 1.71
C ASP A 79 3.78 -11.57 1.15
N LEU A 80 2.47 -11.46 1.38
CA LEU A 80 1.47 -12.35 0.79
C LEU A 80 1.44 -12.29 -0.75
N MET A 81 1.81 -11.15 -1.34
CA MET A 81 1.83 -10.95 -2.79
C MET A 81 3.15 -11.36 -3.44
N VAL A 82 4.21 -11.55 -2.66
CA VAL A 82 5.56 -11.86 -3.20
C VAL A 82 5.56 -13.15 -4.01
N GLY A 83 4.96 -14.22 -3.49
CA GLY A 83 4.86 -15.50 -4.19
C GLY A 83 4.18 -15.36 -5.56
N PRO A 84 2.92 -14.92 -5.62
CA PRO A 84 2.21 -14.72 -6.88
C PRO A 84 2.92 -13.74 -7.83
N ALA A 85 3.47 -12.64 -7.31
CA ALA A 85 4.10 -11.60 -8.12
C ALA A 85 5.49 -11.97 -8.68
N ARG A 86 6.10 -13.05 -8.21
CA ARG A 86 7.31 -13.65 -8.79
C ARG A 86 7.00 -14.61 -9.94
N GLY A 87 5.73 -14.79 -10.28
CA GLY A 87 5.33 -15.61 -11.43
C GLY A 87 5.74 -14.99 -12.77
N PRO A 88 5.72 -15.79 -13.86
CA PRO A 88 6.22 -15.37 -15.18
C PRO A 88 5.42 -14.24 -15.82
N ASP A 89 4.16 -14.07 -15.40
CA ASP A 89 3.25 -13.06 -15.95
C ASP A 89 3.42 -11.67 -15.32
N TRP A 90 4.31 -11.56 -14.32
CA TRP A 90 4.55 -10.31 -13.60
C TRP A 90 5.95 -9.75 -13.87
N THR A 91 6.10 -8.45 -13.77
CA THR A 91 7.39 -7.82 -13.50
C THR A 91 7.51 -7.60 -11.99
N PHE A 92 8.56 -8.14 -11.37
CA PHE A 92 8.80 -8.01 -9.93
C PHE A 92 10.01 -7.13 -9.69
N ILE A 93 9.84 -6.07 -8.91
CA ILE A 93 10.90 -5.13 -8.52
C ILE A 93 10.94 -5.05 -7.01
N GLU A 94 12.14 -5.13 -6.43
CA GLU A 94 12.36 -4.98 -5.01
C GLU A 94 13.11 -3.68 -4.74
N LEU A 95 12.58 -2.85 -3.85
CA LEU A 95 13.19 -1.58 -3.42
C LEU A 95 13.41 -1.60 -1.91
N ASP A 96 14.61 -1.29 -1.47
CA ASP A 96 14.94 -1.16 -0.04
C ASP A 96 14.52 0.23 0.48
N ILE A 97 13.23 0.45 0.48
CA ILE A 97 12.58 1.68 0.96
C ILE A 97 11.38 1.34 1.84
N PRO A 98 10.92 2.27 2.69
CA PRO A 98 9.68 2.10 3.47
C PRO A 98 8.44 1.91 2.59
N ARG A 99 7.35 1.45 3.21
CA ARG A 99 6.07 1.18 2.54
C ARG A 99 5.56 2.35 1.70
N ASP A 100 5.55 3.56 2.27
CA ASP A 100 5.15 4.78 1.57
C ASP A 100 6.35 5.44 0.89
N GLY A 101 7.04 4.66 0.05
CA GLY A 101 8.22 5.08 -0.69
C GLY A 101 8.02 6.33 -1.54
N MET A 102 6.80 6.56 -2.06
CA MET A 102 6.46 7.79 -2.79
C MET A 102 6.59 9.06 -1.93
N LEU A 103 6.53 8.94 -0.61
CA LEU A 103 6.73 10.06 0.32
C LEU A 103 8.17 10.17 0.80
N THR A 104 8.83 9.04 1.06
CA THR A 104 10.19 9.01 1.63
C THR A 104 11.28 9.06 0.56
N HIS A 105 11.02 8.49 -0.62
CA HIS A 105 11.96 8.35 -1.74
C HIS A 105 11.30 8.65 -3.09
N PRO A 106 10.69 9.84 -3.28
CA PRO A 106 9.88 10.15 -4.46
C PRO A 106 10.66 10.01 -5.76
N ASP A 107 11.92 10.44 -5.80
CA ASP A 107 12.76 10.39 -7.02
C ASP A 107 13.08 8.95 -7.43
N LEU A 108 13.35 8.06 -6.46
CA LEU A 108 13.59 6.65 -6.73
C LEU A 108 12.33 5.97 -7.29
N VAL A 109 11.17 6.25 -6.68
CA VAL A 109 9.89 5.71 -7.15
C VAL A 109 9.58 6.23 -8.55
N ALA A 110 9.73 7.53 -8.80
CA ALA A 110 9.50 8.12 -10.12
C ALA A 110 10.43 7.53 -11.18
N THR A 111 11.73 7.39 -10.89
CA THR A 111 12.70 6.78 -11.80
C THR A 111 12.35 5.32 -12.10
N THR A 112 11.95 4.56 -11.07
CA THR A 112 11.52 3.16 -11.25
C THR A 112 10.29 3.08 -12.15
N LEU A 113 9.27 3.91 -11.93
CA LEU A 113 8.07 3.92 -12.76
C LEU A 113 8.38 4.31 -14.21
N ASN A 114 9.22 5.33 -14.43
CA ASN A 114 9.63 5.75 -15.78
C ASN A 114 10.42 4.69 -16.55
N SER A 115 11.09 3.77 -15.84
CA SER A 115 11.83 2.66 -16.48
C SER A 115 10.91 1.53 -16.98
N LEU A 116 9.62 1.56 -16.65
CA LEU A 116 8.64 0.54 -17.02
C LEU A 116 7.85 0.88 -18.29
N GLY A 117 7.90 2.10 -18.75
CA GLY A 117 7.25 2.62 -19.97
C GLY A 117 8.25 2.96 -21.01
#